data_c75c3dca2a47abc702b4cc6c150cba55
#
_entry.id   c75c3dca2a47abc702b4cc6c150cba55
#
_cell.length_a   1.000
_cell.length_b   1.000
_cell.length_c   1.000
_cell.angle_alpha   90.00
_cell.angle_beta   90.00
_cell.angle_gamma   90.00
#
_symmetry.space_group_name_H-M   'P 1'
#
loop_
_entity.id
_entity.type
_entity.pdbx_description
1 polymer ?
#
loop_
_entity_poly.entity_id
_entity_poly.type
_entity_poly.pdbx_seq_one_letter_code
_entity_poly.pdbx_strand_id
1 'polypeptide(L)'
;MNSTDARFTAVWTRAFAMALVLTSGCAQMNETQCRASDWYQVGYRDADIYGLRPQVDQYAYQCQAFGVQLAENQYMAGWVDGFREWNTRVMGSECCGSH
;
A
#
# COMPACT_ATOMS: atom_id res chain seq x y z
N MET A 1 -24.78 -5.54 41.03
CA MET A 1 -23.37 -5.23 40.85
C MET A 1 -22.73 -5.98 39.72
N ASN A 2 -22.92 -7.28 39.69
CA ASN A 2 -22.25 -8.08 38.67
C ASN A 2 -22.75 -7.81 37.27
N SER A 3 -24.01 -7.45 37.09
CA SER A 3 -24.56 -7.15 35.77
C SER A 3 -23.94 -5.91 35.13
N THR A 4 -23.56 -4.94 35.94
CA THR A 4 -22.91 -3.73 35.45
C THR A 4 -21.52 -4.02 34.96
N ASP A 5 -20.79 -4.84 35.69
CA ASP A 5 -19.42 -5.22 35.27
C ASP A 5 -19.45 -6.02 34.00
N ALA A 6 -20.43 -6.92 33.86
CA ALA A 6 -20.55 -7.72 32.64
C ALA A 6 -20.83 -6.85 31.42
N ARG A 7 -21.67 -5.85 31.56
CA ARG A 7 -21.94 -4.92 30.44
C ARG A 7 -20.71 -4.13 30.05
N PHE A 8 -20.00 -3.66 31.04
CA PHE A 8 -18.77 -2.90 30.80
C PHE A 8 -17.74 -3.74 30.03
N THR A 9 -17.57 -4.97 30.47
CA THR A 9 -16.63 -5.88 29.81
C THR A 9 -17.04 -6.16 28.36
N ALA A 10 -18.33 -6.35 28.11
CA ALA A 10 -18.84 -6.60 26.77
C ALA A 10 -18.58 -5.43 25.84
N VAL A 11 -18.74 -4.22 26.33
CA VAL A 11 -18.52 -3.01 25.53
C VAL A 11 -17.06 -2.90 25.14
N TRP A 12 -16.16 -3.15 26.05
CA TRP A 12 -14.73 -3.11 25.78
C TRP A 12 -14.33 -4.14 24.74
N THR A 13 -14.86 -5.35 24.84
CA THR A 13 -14.57 -6.43 23.90
C THR A 13 -15.00 -6.06 22.49
N ARG A 14 -16.18 -5.48 22.34
CA ARG A 14 -16.71 -5.08 21.04
C ARG A 14 -15.86 -3.98 20.41
N ALA A 15 -15.48 -2.97 21.18
CA ALA A 15 -14.68 -1.88 20.68
C ALA A 15 -13.32 -2.37 20.18
N PHE A 16 -12.72 -3.30 20.90
CA PHE A 16 -11.43 -3.87 20.52
C PHE A 16 -11.54 -4.67 19.22
N ALA A 17 -12.60 -5.47 19.09
CA ALA A 17 -12.84 -6.26 17.89
C ALA A 17 -13.01 -5.38 16.66
N MET A 18 -13.72 -4.27 16.78
CA MET A 18 -13.91 -3.33 15.67
C MET A 18 -12.60 -2.72 15.21
N ALA A 19 -11.73 -2.36 16.14
CA ALA A 19 -10.43 -1.79 15.82
C ALA A 19 -9.58 -2.76 15.01
N LEU A 20 -9.61 -4.05 15.35
CA LEU A 20 -8.87 -5.06 14.61
C LEU A 20 -9.39 -5.22 13.19
N VAL A 21 -10.71 -5.21 13.00
CA VAL A 21 -11.32 -5.32 11.68
C VAL A 21 -10.91 -4.15 10.79
N LEU A 22 -10.93 -2.94 11.32
CA LEU A 22 -10.52 -1.76 10.56
C LEU A 22 -9.06 -1.83 10.13
N THR A 23 -8.19 -2.30 11.01
CA THR A 23 -6.77 -2.43 10.71
C THR A 23 -6.51 -3.41 9.57
N SER A 24 -7.18 -4.57 9.59
CA SER A 24 -6.98 -5.58 8.55
C SER A 24 -7.59 -5.18 7.21
N GLY A 25 -8.59 -4.28 7.19
CA GLY A 25 -9.22 -3.82 5.96
C GLY A 25 -8.40 -2.87 5.12
N CYS A 26 -7.30 -2.31 5.66
CA CYS A 26 -6.48 -1.33 4.94
C CYS A 26 -5.38 -1.94 4.09
N ALA A 27 -5.14 -3.25 4.16
CA ALA A 27 -3.96 -3.89 3.58
C ALA A 27 -4.15 -4.42 2.17
N GLN A 28 -5.38 -4.51 1.66
CA GLN A 28 -5.65 -5.15 0.38
C GLN A 28 -6.36 -4.22 -0.59
N MET A 29 -6.02 -4.35 -1.87
CA MET A 29 -6.73 -3.60 -2.92
C MET A 29 -8.11 -4.20 -3.16
N ASN A 30 -9.09 -3.33 -3.35
CA ASN A 30 -10.42 -3.77 -3.75
C ASN A 30 -10.57 -3.73 -5.26
N GLU A 31 -11.72 -4.20 -5.76
CA GLU A 31 -11.95 -4.27 -7.21
C GLU A 31 -11.89 -2.89 -7.86
N THR A 32 -12.47 -1.87 -7.23
CA THR A 32 -12.46 -0.51 -7.76
C THR A 32 -11.04 0.00 -7.91
N GLN A 33 -10.20 -0.24 -6.92
CA GLN A 33 -8.80 0.17 -6.98
C GLN A 33 -8.06 -0.55 -8.11
N CYS A 34 -8.33 -1.85 -8.28
CA CYS A 34 -7.68 -2.61 -9.34
C CYS A 34 -8.07 -2.08 -10.73
N ARG A 35 -9.34 -1.70 -10.92
CA ARG A 35 -9.84 -1.23 -12.22
C ARG A 35 -9.49 0.22 -12.51
N ALA A 36 -9.48 1.07 -11.48
CA ALA A 36 -9.37 2.51 -11.65
C ALA A 36 -7.99 3.07 -11.39
N SER A 37 -7.05 2.28 -10.87
CA SER A 37 -5.72 2.78 -10.54
C SER A 37 -4.93 3.15 -11.78
N ASP A 38 -4.21 4.27 -11.70
CA ASP A 38 -3.20 4.63 -12.68
C ASP A 38 -1.93 3.88 -12.31
N TRP A 39 -1.66 2.78 -13.01
CA TRP A 39 -0.57 1.88 -12.63
C TRP A 39 0.81 2.52 -12.78
N TYR A 40 0.95 3.46 -13.70
CA TYR A 40 2.19 4.24 -13.78
C TYR A 40 2.44 4.99 -12.47
N GLN A 41 1.40 5.69 -11.98
CA GLN A 41 1.53 6.45 -10.75
C GLN A 41 1.75 5.55 -9.53
N VAL A 42 1.12 4.38 -9.52
CA VAL A 42 1.35 3.43 -8.43
C VAL A 42 2.81 2.98 -8.40
N GLY A 43 3.34 2.60 -9.55
CA GLY A 43 4.75 2.21 -9.66
C GLY A 43 5.68 3.35 -9.30
N TYR A 44 5.39 4.53 -9.79
CA TYR A 44 6.22 5.71 -9.51
C TYR A 44 6.30 5.96 -8.00
N ARG A 45 5.17 5.95 -7.32
CA ARG A 45 5.15 6.20 -5.86
C ARG A 45 5.84 5.10 -5.08
N ASP A 46 5.66 3.85 -5.49
CA ASP A 46 6.31 2.74 -4.80
C ASP A 46 7.83 2.92 -4.80
N ALA A 47 8.39 3.36 -5.91
CA ALA A 47 9.82 3.58 -6.02
C ALA A 47 10.26 4.91 -5.42
N ASP A 48 9.59 5.99 -5.76
CA ASP A 48 10.02 7.36 -5.42
C ASP A 48 9.80 7.70 -3.95
N ILE A 49 8.62 7.39 -3.44
CA ILE A 49 8.24 7.78 -2.08
C ILE A 49 8.67 6.73 -1.06
N TYR A 50 8.38 5.47 -1.36
CA TYR A 50 8.57 4.40 -0.39
C TYR A 50 9.88 3.63 -0.57
N GLY A 51 10.57 3.81 -1.69
CA GLY A 51 11.82 3.10 -1.97
C GLY A 51 11.66 1.59 -2.04
N LEU A 52 10.48 1.13 -2.43
CA LEU A 52 10.17 -0.29 -2.48
C LEU A 52 10.67 -0.93 -3.77
N ARG A 53 10.97 -2.22 -3.70
CA ARG A 53 11.14 -3.03 -4.89
C ARG A 53 9.84 -3.08 -5.66
N PRO A 54 9.88 -3.44 -6.97
CA PRO A 54 8.64 -3.56 -7.71
C PRO A 54 7.67 -4.53 -7.03
N GLN A 55 6.43 -4.08 -6.83
CA GLN A 55 5.39 -4.84 -6.15
C GLN A 55 4.36 -5.38 -7.13
N VAL A 56 4.72 -5.45 -8.41
CA VAL A 56 3.79 -5.80 -9.47
C VAL A 56 3.16 -7.17 -9.26
N ASP A 57 3.94 -8.13 -8.76
CA ASP A 57 3.43 -9.49 -8.52
C ASP A 57 2.34 -9.51 -7.45
N GLN A 58 2.51 -8.73 -6.40
CA GLN A 58 1.52 -8.65 -5.32
C GLN A 58 0.23 -8.01 -5.81
N TYR A 59 0.34 -6.92 -6.58
CA TYR A 59 -0.84 -6.26 -7.13
C TYR A 59 -1.55 -7.16 -8.14
N ALA A 60 -0.78 -7.85 -8.98
CA ALA A 60 -1.35 -8.77 -9.97
C ALA A 60 -2.12 -9.89 -9.27
N TYR A 61 -1.55 -10.45 -8.22
CA TYR A 61 -2.21 -11.50 -7.45
C TYR A 61 -3.52 -11.01 -6.85
N GLN A 62 -3.51 -9.83 -6.22
CA GLN A 62 -4.70 -9.28 -5.59
C GLN A 62 -5.78 -8.96 -6.61
N CYS A 63 -5.40 -8.36 -7.72
CA CYS A 63 -6.37 -7.96 -8.75
C CYS A 63 -6.90 -9.14 -9.55
N GLN A 64 -6.15 -10.22 -9.63
CA GLN A 64 -6.59 -11.43 -10.31
C GLN A 64 -7.87 -12.01 -9.66
N ALA A 65 -8.01 -11.85 -8.34
CA ALA A 65 -9.19 -12.31 -7.63
C ALA A 65 -10.47 -11.65 -8.14
N PHE A 66 -10.36 -10.48 -8.73
CA PHE A 66 -11.50 -9.75 -9.29
C PHE A 66 -11.58 -9.89 -10.82
N GLY A 67 -10.73 -10.72 -11.41
CA GLY A 67 -10.67 -10.88 -12.85
C GLY A 67 -10.09 -9.67 -13.58
N VAL A 68 -9.31 -8.86 -12.90
CA VAL A 68 -8.70 -7.66 -13.46
C VAL A 68 -7.25 -7.96 -13.81
N GLN A 69 -6.89 -7.73 -15.07
CA GLN A 69 -5.51 -7.87 -15.52
C GLN A 69 -4.77 -6.56 -15.29
N LEU A 70 -3.65 -6.65 -14.61
CA LEU A 70 -2.82 -5.50 -14.29
C LEU A 70 -2.08 -4.98 -15.51
N ALA A 71 -1.96 -3.66 -15.63
CA ALA A 71 -1.12 -3.05 -16.66
C ALA A 71 0.34 -3.02 -16.19
N GLU A 72 0.98 -4.18 -16.24
CA GLU A 72 2.31 -4.36 -15.69
C GLU A 72 3.35 -3.46 -16.34
N ASN A 73 3.23 -3.26 -17.65
CA ASN A 73 4.17 -2.40 -18.37
C ASN A 73 4.10 -0.96 -17.88
N GLN A 74 2.89 -0.48 -17.60
CA GLN A 74 2.72 0.87 -17.07
C GLN A 74 3.28 1.00 -15.67
N TYR A 75 3.03 -0.02 -14.84
CA TYR A 75 3.58 -0.03 -13.48
C TYR A 75 5.11 0.03 -13.54
N MET A 76 5.72 -0.82 -14.34
CA MET A 76 7.18 -0.88 -14.41
C MET A 76 7.78 0.40 -14.98
N ALA A 77 7.11 1.02 -15.95
CA ALA A 77 7.58 2.31 -16.48
C ALA A 77 7.56 3.37 -15.40
N GLY A 78 6.49 3.44 -14.62
CA GLY A 78 6.40 4.37 -13.50
C GLY A 78 7.44 4.07 -12.44
N TRP A 79 7.63 2.78 -12.13
CA TRP A 79 8.58 2.37 -11.12
C TRP A 79 10.01 2.79 -11.51
N VAL A 80 10.38 2.57 -12.77
CA VAL A 80 11.72 2.94 -13.24
C VAL A 80 11.92 4.46 -13.13
N ASP A 81 10.94 5.23 -13.53
CA ASP A 81 11.02 6.69 -13.43
C ASP A 81 11.07 7.16 -11.99
N GLY A 82 10.24 6.56 -11.13
CA GLY A 82 10.24 6.89 -9.71
C GLY A 82 11.55 6.49 -9.03
N PHE A 83 12.10 5.35 -9.39
CA PHE A 83 13.37 4.91 -8.83
C PHE A 83 14.49 5.85 -9.23
N ARG A 84 14.45 6.36 -10.44
CA ARG A 84 15.44 7.33 -10.90
C ARG A 84 15.41 8.60 -10.05
N GLU A 85 14.20 9.08 -9.75
CA GLU A 85 14.03 10.25 -8.89
C GLU A 85 14.53 9.97 -7.47
N TRP A 86 14.12 8.84 -6.92
CA TRP A 86 14.54 8.44 -5.58
C TRP A 86 16.06 8.33 -5.50
N ASN A 87 16.65 7.68 -6.49
CA ASN A 87 18.09 7.48 -6.55
C ASN A 87 18.84 8.80 -6.64
N THR A 88 18.31 9.73 -7.43
CA THR A 88 18.90 11.06 -7.57
C THR A 88 18.89 11.81 -6.24
N ARG A 89 17.78 11.76 -5.50
CA ARG A 89 17.70 12.43 -4.20
C ARG A 89 18.65 11.82 -3.18
N VAL A 90 18.65 10.49 -3.10
CA VAL A 90 19.44 9.79 -2.10
C VAL A 90 20.92 9.85 -2.43
N MET A 91 21.28 9.46 -3.64
CA MET A 91 22.68 9.43 -4.08
C MET A 91 23.20 10.83 -4.36
N GLY A 92 22.35 11.67 -4.91
CA GLY A 92 22.72 13.06 -5.20
C GLY A 92 23.04 13.88 -3.96
N SER A 93 22.32 13.65 -2.87
CA SER A 93 22.61 14.30 -1.60
C SER A 93 24.00 13.98 -1.11
N GLU A 94 24.37 12.72 -1.17
CA GLU A 94 25.70 12.29 -0.74
C GLU A 94 26.78 12.82 -1.66
N CYS A 95 26.53 12.69 -2.94
CA CYS A 95 27.50 13.12 -3.95
C CYS A 95 27.72 14.64 -3.88
N CYS A 96 26.64 15.40 -3.84
CA CYS A 96 26.74 16.86 -3.84
C CYS A 96 27.22 17.39 -2.50
N GLY A 97 26.96 16.69 -1.42
CA GLY A 97 27.46 17.06 -0.10
C GLY A 97 28.97 16.94 0.02
N SER A 98 29.58 16.09 -0.78
CA SER A 98 31.01 15.89 -0.75
C SER A 98 31.78 16.95 -1.56
N HIS A 99 31.06 17.68 -2.37
CA HIS A 99 31.66 18.74 -3.15
C HIS A 99 31.53 20.08 -2.44
#